data_bb4c99b91c778be6696826df162d4d05
#
_entry.id   bb4c99b91c778be6696826df162d4d05
#
_cell.length_a   1.000
_cell.length_b   1.000
_cell.length_c   1.000
_cell.angle_alpha   90.00
_cell.angle_beta   90.00
_cell.angle_gamma   90.00
#
_symmetry.space_group_name_H-M   'P 1'
#
loop_
_entity.id
_entity.type
_entity.pdbx_description
1 polymer ?
#
loop_
_entity_poly.entity_id
_entity_poly.type
_entity_poly.pdbx_seq_one_letter_code
_entity_poly.pdbx_strand_id
1 'polypeptide(L)'
;LVVLVALWIGARYGSLALGAISGIGLAILVFGFQLKPGDPPTDVIYIIIAAVTCAGILQASGGMDWMIQIAEKLLRKHPDRITILAPLTTFFLTILVGTGHVVYTLMPIICDIALKKGIRPERPCSVASIASQIGITCSPIAAAVVAFSAISADNGFQVSNIQIIMVSIPACIIGILAAVGYSWKRGLDLDKDPAFQAKLNNPEQREYIYGSTATTLDKEISKESKRAVYIFMGALAVIVAISLTSMFGLNVLPEYSNVKAAHHATSLSVTPTTRDTIC
;
A
#
# COMPACT_ATOMS: atom_id res chain seq x y z
N LEU A 1 -5.95 -26.60 3.45
CA LEU A 1 -5.94 -26.85 2.00
C LEU A 1 -6.95 -25.96 1.27
N VAL A 2 -8.25 -25.96 1.65
CA VAL A 2 -9.31 -25.16 1.01
C VAL A 2 -8.92 -23.68 0.91
N VAL A 3 -8.42 -23.07 1.98
CA VAL A 3 -7.99 -21.68 2.01
C VAL A 3 -6.85 -21.41 1.01
N LEU A 4 -5.85 -22.30 0.96
CA LEU A 4 -4.72 -22.14 0.02
C LEU A 4 -5.15 -22.27 -1.44
N VAL A 5 -6.06 -23.19 -1.73
CA VAL A 5 -6.63 -23.36 -3.08
C VAL A 5 -7.47 -22.13 -3.45
N ALA A 6 -8.31 -21.63 -2.55
CA ALA A 6 -9.11 -20.43 -2.80
C ALA A 6 -8.22 -19.20 -3.04
N LEU A 7 -7.16 -19.01 -2.25
CA LEU A 7 -6.18 -17.95 -2.45
C LEU A 7 -5.44 -18.07 -3.79
N TRP A 8 -5.00 -19.28 -4.13
CA TRP A 8 -4.28 -19.52 -5.39
C TRP A 8 -5.14 -19.26 -6.63
N ILE A 9 -6.38 -19.75 -6.62
CA ILE A 9 -7.33 -19.52 -7.71
C ILE A 9 -7.71 -18.03 -7.76
N GLY A 10 -8.06 -17.43 -6.61
CA GLY A 10 -8.48 -16.03 -6.53
C GLY A 10 -7.39 -15.06 -7.00
N ALA A 11 -6.12 -15.32 -6.67
CA ALA A 11 -5.00 -14.51 -7.11
C ALA A 11 -4.80 -14.50 -8.64
N ARG A 12 -5.23 -15.55 -9.34
CA ARG A 12 -5.15 -15.63 -10.81
C ARG A 12 -6.17 -14.75 -11.53
N TYR A 13 -7.34 -14.53 -10.93
CA TYR A 13 -8.46 -13.84 -11.57
C TYR A 13 -8.59 -12.35 -11.15
N GLY A 14 -7.77 -11.88 -10.22
CA GLY A 14 -7.74 -10.48 -9.78
C GLY A 14 -8.45 -10.23 -8.45
N SER A 15 -8.39 -8.99 -7.97
CA SER A 15 -8.77 -8.62 -6.61
C SER A 15 -10.24 -8.88 -6.24
N LEU A 16 -11.19 -8.62 -7.16
CA LEU A 16 -12.62 -8.91 -6.92
C LEU A 16 -12.88 -10.40 -6.88
N ALA A 17 -12.26 -11.17 -7.78
CA ALA A 17 -12.39 -12.62 -7.80
C ALA A 17 -11.78 -13.26 -6.56
N LEU A 18 -10.69 -12.70 -6.01
CA LEU A 18 -10.10 -13.17 -4.75
C LEU A 18 -11.12 -13.13 -3.60
N GLY A 19 -11.88 -12.03 -3.48
CA GLY A 19 -12.93 -11.90 -2.48
C GLY A 19 -14.06 -12.91 -2.67
N ALA A 20 -14.58 -13.05 -3.90
CA ALA A 20 -15.66 -13.97 -4.22
C ALA A 20 -15.26 -15.44 -3.98
N ILE A 21 -14.07 -15.83 -4.44
CA ILE A 21 -13.56 -17.20 -4.30
C ILE A 21 -13.25 -17.52 -2.83
N SER A 22 -12.73 -16.54 -2.07
CA SER A 22 -12.54 -16.69 -0.62
C SER A 22 -13.88 -16.89 0.10
N GLY A 23 -14.93 -16.18 -0.30
CA GLY A 23 -16.30 -16.38 0.20
C GLY A 23 -16.84 -17.79 -0.08
N ILE A 24 -16.63 -18.31 -1.29
CA ILE A 24 -16.97 -19.69 -1.64
C ILE A 24 -16.16 -20.68 -0.79
N GLY A 25 -14.86 -20.44 -0.60
CA GLY A 25 -14.01 -21.25 0.27
C GLY A 25 -14.51 -21.28 1.72
N LEU A 26 -14.93 -20.13 2.24
CA LEU A 26 -15.56 -20.06 3.57
C LEU A 26 -16.88 -20.83 3.63
N ALA A 27 -17.74 -20.70 2.62
CA ALA A 27 -18.98 -21.45 2.54
C ALA A 27 -18.75 -22.98 2.54
N ILE A 28 -17.73 -23.45 1.83
CA ILE A 28 -17.35 -24.88 1.85
C ILE A 28 -16.91 -25.31 3.25
N LEU A 29 -16.15 -24.49 3.97
CA LEU A 29 -15.70 -24.79 5.32
C LEU A 29 -16.87 -24.83 6.32
N VAL A 30 -17.81 -23.89 6.21
CA VAL A 30 -18.95 -23.80 7.12
C VAL A 30 -19.99 -24.88 6.82
N PHE A 31 -20.43 -25.00 5.57
CA PHE A 31 -21.51 -25.92 5.17
C PHE A 31 -21.03 -27.35 4.88
N GLY A 32 -19.83 -27.49 4.30
CA GLY A 32 -19.27 -28.80 3.96
C GLY A 32 -18.60 -29.51 5.12
N PHE A 33 -17.78 -28.73 5.89
CA PHE A 33 -17.04 -29.28 7.03
C PHE A 33 -17.70 -28.95 8.38
N GLN A 34 -18.81 -28.22 8.40
CA GLN A 34 -19.57 -27.82 9.60
C GLN A 34 -18.69 -27.10 10.65
N LEU A 35 -17.70 -26.36 10.18
CA LEU A 35 -16.88 -25.52 11.05
C LEU A 35 -17.70 -24.30 11.49
N LYS A 36 -17.63 -23.98 12.77
CA LYS A 36 -18.25 -22.74 13.28
C LYS A 36 -17.49 -21.55 12.70
N PRO A 37 -18.19 -20.57 12.07
CA PRO A 37 -17.54 -19.34 11.66
C PRO A 37 -17.05 -18.59 12.91
N GLY A 38 -15.83 -18.02 12.82
CA GLY A 38 -15.36 -17.12 13.85
C GLY A 38 -16.08 -15.78 13.80
N ASP A 39 -15.96 -15.00 14.86
CA ASP A 39 -16.51 -13.64 14.90
C ASP A 39 -15.77 -12.77 13.89
N PRO A 40 -16.48 -12.03 13.01
CA PRO A 40 -15.84 -11.17 12.05
C PRO A 40 -15.14 -10.00 12.77
N PRO A 41 -13.91 -9.64 12.37
CA PRO A 41 -13.19 -8.51 12.97
C PRO A 41 -13.81 -7.18 12.49
N THR A 42 -14.98 -6.83 13.02
CA THR A 42 -15.79 -5.69 12.58
C THR A 42 -15.06 -4.37 12.70
N ASP A 43 -14.28 -4.16 13.76
CA ASP A 43 -13.48 -2.94 13.96
C ASP A 43 -12.46 -2.76 12.85
N VAL A 44 -11.77 -3.84 12.45
CA VAL A 44 -10.81 -3.83 11.35
C VAL A 44 -11.52 -3.51 10.03
N ILE A 45 -12.70 -4.08 9.79
CA ILE A 45 -13.48 -3.83 8.57
C ILE A 45 -13.87 -2.35 8.48
N TYR A 46 -14.35 -1.73 9.55
CA TYR A 46 -14.71 -0.31 9.56
C TYR A 46 -13.51 0.59 9.30
N ILE A 47 -12.36 0.30 9.91
CA ILE A 47 -11.13 1.08 9.68
C ILE A 47 -10.66 0.94 8.24
N ILE A 48 -10.71 -0.27 7.66
CA ILE A 48 -10.37 -0.49 6.25
C ILE A 48 -11.29 0.31 5.33
N ILE A 49 -12.61 0.25 5.55
CA ILE A 49 -13.58 1.00 4.75
C ILE A 49 -13.29 2.50 4.83
N ALA A 50 -13.05 3.04 6.02
CA ALA A 50 -12.73 4.44 6.21
C ALA A 50 -11.44 4.85 5.49
N ALA A 51 -10.38 4.06 5.62
CA ALA A 51 -9.08 4.32 4.99
C ALA A 51 -9.16 4.25 3.45
N VAL A 52 -9.82 3.23 2.91
CA VAL A 52 -10.01 3.07 1.45
C VAL A 52 -10.89 4.19 0.89
N THR A 53 -11.94 4.57 1.60
CA THR A 53 -12.80 5.70 1.19
C THR A 53 -12.02 7.00 1.17
N CYS A 54 -11.20 7.27 2.19
CA CYS A 54 -10.36 8.47 2.26
C CYS A 54 -9.36 8.52 1.08
N ALA A 55 -8.68 7.42 0.80
CA ALA A 55 -7.78 7.32 -0.34
C ALA A 55 -8.53 7.46 -1.68
N GLY A 56 -9.73 6.89 -1.80
CA GLY A 56 -10.59 7.01 -2.97
C GLY A 56 -11.03 8.47 -3.22
N ILE A 57 -11.38 9.20 -2.18
CA ILE A 57 -11.72 10.63 -2.27
C ILE A 57 -10.51 11.45 -2.73
N LEU A 58 -9.32 11.18 -2.19
CA LEU A 58 -8.07 11.82 -2.62
C LEU A 58 -7.80 11.58 -4.11
N GLN A 59 -8.04 10.34 -4.58
CA GLN A 59 -7.88 9.99 -5.99
C GLN A 59 -8.94 10.68 -6.86
N ALA A 60 -10.21 10.62 -6.48
CA ALA A 60 -11.32 11.21 -7.22
C ALA A 60 -11.22 12.75 -7.30
N SER A 61 -10.67 13.41 -6.29
CA SER A 61 -10.42 14.86 -6.28
C SER A 61 -9.24 15.29 -7.16
N GLY A 62 -8.50 14.37 -7.79
CA GLY A 62 -7.27 14.66 -8.53
C GLY A 62 -6.07 15.00 -7.63
N GLY A 63 -6.18 14.83 -6.31
CA GLY A 63 -5.09 15.10 -5.38
C GLY A 63 -3.92 14.15 -5.59
N MET A 64 -4.18 12.88 -5.90
CA MET A 64 -3.13 11.92 -6.23
C MET A 64 -2.33 12.35 -7.47
N ASP A 65 -2.97 12.90 -8.50
CA ASP A 65 -2.29 13.38 -9.70
C ASP A 65 -1.31 14.51 -9.36
N TRP A 66 -1.68 15.41 -8.46
CA TRP A 66 -0.76 16.46 -8.01
C TRP A 66 0.44 15.91 -7.25
N MET A 67 0.24 14.92 -6.37
CA MET A 67 1.35 14.25 -5.67
C MET A 67 2.29 13.56 -6.65
N ILE A 68 1.75 12.91 -7.67
CA ILE A 68 2.51 12.27 -8.75
C ILE A 68 3.30 13.31 -9.56
N GLN A 69 2.71 14.48 -9.87
CA GLN A 69 3.42 15.56 -10.56
C GLN A 69 4.61 16.10 -9.75
N ILE A 70 4.47 16.19 -8.42
CA ILE A 70 5.59 16.58 -7.54
C ILE A 70 6.70 15.54 -7.62
N ALA A 71 6.33 14.26 -7.56
CA ALA A 71 7.27 13.15 -7.70
C ALA A 71 7.98 13.17 -9.06
N GLU A 72 7.23 13.35 -10.15
CA GLU A 72 7.78 13.46 -11.50
C GLU A 72 8.75 14.63 -11.64
N LYS A 73 8.43 15.81 -11.13
CA LYS A 73 9.34 16.96 -11.12
C LYS A 73 10.64 16.65 -10.40
N LEU A 74 10.57 15.95 -9.27
CA LEU A 74 11.75 15.52 -8.52
C LEU A 74 12.62 14.56 -9.34
N LEU A 75 12.00 13.56 -9.97
CA LEU A 75 12.70 12.56 -10.78
C LEU A 75 13.35 13.19 -12.02
N ARG A 76 12.64 14.10 -12.71
CA ARG A 76 13.17 14.81 -13.88
C ARG A 76 14.29 15.80 -13.56
N LYS A 77 14.32 16.33 -12.33
CA LYS A 77 15.39 17.23 -11.86
C LYS A 77 16.71 16.49 -11.66
N HIS A 78 16.68 15.22 -11.31
CA HIS A 78 17.87 14.42 -11.01
C HIS A 78 17.87 13.08 -11.77
N PRO A 79 17.86 13.09 -13.10
CA PRO A 79 17.71 11.89 -13.91
C PRO A 79 18.90 10.93 -13.79
N ASP A 80 20.11 11.43 -13.47
CA ASP A 80 21.30 10.60 -13.29
C ASP A 80 21.19 9.66 -12.07
N ARG A 81 20.33 10.01 -11.10
CA ARG A 81 20.09 9.23 -9.88
C ARG A 81 18.77 8.47 -9.91
N ILE A 82 18.19 8.29 -11.09
CA ILE A 82 16.86 7.68 -11.23
C ILE A 82 16.80 6.28 -10.60
N THR A 83 17.87 5.51 -10.62
CA THR A 83 17.92 4.15 -10.06
C THR A 83 17.73 4.12 -8.54
N ILE A 84 18.13 5.20 -7.82
CA ILE A 84 17.89 5.35 -6.37
C ILE A 84 16.61 6.14 -6.12
N LEU A 85 16.44 7.24 -6.87
CA LEU A 85 15.38 8.20 -6.59
C LEU A 85 13.99 7.62 -6.89
N ALA A 86 13.85 6.83 -7.95
CA ALA A 86 12.57 6.24 -8.34
C ALA A 86 12.03 5.29 -7.25
N PRO A 87 12.79 4.30 -6.74
CA PRO A 87 12.32 3.45 -5.65
C PRO A 87 11.97 4.21 -4.37
N LEU A 88 12.80 5.18 -3.98
CA LEU A 88 12.52 5.98 -2.78
C LEU A 88 11.28 6.85 -2.95
N THR A 89 11.11 7.48 -4.11
CA THR A 89 9.93 8.30 -4.40
C THR A 89 8.66 7.46 -4.39
N THR A 90 8.66 6.29 -5.03
CA THR A 90 7.51 5.37 -5.01
C THR A 90 7.22 4.85 -3.61
N PHE A 91 8.24 4.53 -2.83
CA PHE A 91 8.11 4.12 -1.43
C PHE A 91 7.43 5.19 -0.58
N PHE A 92 7.97 6.42 -0.57
CA PHE A 92 7.40 7.51 0.22
C PHE A 92 5.99 7.88 -0.24
N LEU A 93 5.75 7.89 -1.55
CA LEU A 93 4.41 8.18 -2.07
C LEU A 93 3.40 7.10 -1.67
N THR A 94 3.81 5.84 -1.64
CA THR A 94 2.99 4.72 -1.15
C THR A 94 2.68 4.85 0.34
N ILE A 95 3.65 5.25 1.17
CA ILE A 95 3.42 5.50 2.60
C ILE A 95 2.34 6.57 2.79
N LEU A 96 2.41 7.65 2.01
CA LEU A 96 1.46 8.76 2.11
C LEU A 96 0.06 8.37 1.64
N VAL A 97 -0.06 7.64 0.54
CA VAL A 97 -1.34 7.26 -0.05
C VAL A 97 -1.94 6.00 0.59
N GLY A 98 -1.11 5.15 1.19
CA GLY A 98 -1.54 3.90 1.82
C GLY A 98 -1.78 2.74 0.85
N THR A 99 -1.54 2.93 -0.46
CA THR A 99 -1.73 1.90 -1.50
C THR A 99 -0.56 1.83 -2.46
N GLY A 100 -0.22 0.62 -2.92
CA GLY A 100 0.86 0.39 -3.88
C GLY A 100 0.53 0.76 -5.33
N HIS A 101 -0.71 1.15 -5.62
CA HIS A 101 -1.14 1.45 -7.00
C HIS A 101 -0.48 2.68 -7.62
N VAL A 102 0.10 3.53 -6.80
CA VAL A 102 0.83 4.74 -7.23
C VAL A 102 1.95 4.41 -8.22
N VAL A 103 2.58 3.24 -8.08
CA VAL A 103 3.66 2.81 -8.98
C VAL A 103 3.22 2.67 -10.43
N TYR A 104 1.96 2.29 -10.68
CA TYR A 104 1.47 2.10 -12.05
C TYR A 104 1.47 3.39 -12.87
N THR A 105 1.21 4.52 -12.22
CA THR A 105 1.27 5.83 -12.87
C THR A 105 2.70 6.34 -13.00
N LEU A 106 3.56 6.03 -12.03
CA LEU A 106 4.97 6.46 -12.06
C LEU A 106 5.85 5.59 -12.96
N MET A 107 5.49 4.33 -13.19
CA MET A 107 6.31 3.38 -13.96
C MET A 107 6.62 3.87 -15.39
N PRO A 108 5.65 4.35 -16.19
CA PRO A 108 5.92 4.90 -17.52
C PRO A 108 6.87 6.11 -17.47
N ILE A 109 6.72 6.97 -16.45
CA ILE A 109 7.56 8.15 -16.25
C ILE A 109 9.00 7.76 -15.91
N ILE A 110 9.17 6.78 -15.02
CA ILE A 110 10.48 6.24 -14.65
C ILE A 110 11.16 5.63 -15.86
N CYS A 111 10.42 4.86 -16.68
CA CYS A 111 10.93 4.29 -17.94
C CYS A 111 11.37 5.38 -18.91
N ASP A 112 10.55 6.42 -19.13
CA ASP A 112 10.86 7.52 -20.04
C ASP A 112 12.14 8.25 -19.62
N ILE A 113 12.28 8.58 -18.33
CA ILE A 113 13.48 9.25 -17.82
C ILE A 113 14.72 8.36 -17.94
N ALA A 114 14.60 7.07 -17.62
CA ALA A 114 15.70 6.13 -17.70
C ALA A 114 16.18 5.94 -19.15
N LEU A 115 15.24 5.76 -20.11
CA LEU A 115 15.53 5.64 -21.53
C LEU A 115 16.25 6.87 -22.07
N LYS A 116 15.76 8.08 -21.77
CA LYS A 116 16.38 9.34 -22.22
C LYS A 116 17.77 9.57 -21.67
N LYS A 117 18.12 8.91 -20.55
CA LYS A 117 19.46 8.95 -19.94
C LYS A 117 20.35 7.78 -20.32
N GLY A 118 19.90 6.87 -21.20
CA GLY A 118 20.67 5.68 -21.56
C GLY A 118 20.79 4.65 -20.44
N ILE A 119 20.04 4.84 -19.33
CA ILE A 119 19.98 3.90 -18.20
C ILE A 119 18.98 2.81 -18.53
N ARG A 120 19.33 1.56 -18.27
CA ARG A 120 18.44 0.41 -18.46
C ARG A 120 17.20 0.53 -17.58
N PRO A 121 15.97 0.67 -18.13
CA PRO A 121 14.75 0.93 -17.34
C PRO A 121 14.42 -0.17 -16.35
N GLU A 122 14.82 -1.41 -16.63
CA GLU A 122 14.61 -2.55 -15.73
C GLU A 122 15.21 -2.32 -14.35
N ARG A 123 16.31 -1.54 -14.24
CA ARG A 123 16.99 -1.28 -12.97
C ARG A 123 16.12 -0.46 -12.01
N PRO A 124 15.69 0.76 -12.35
CA PRO A 124 14.84 1.56 -11.47
C PRO A 124 13.42 0.99 -11.34
N CYS A 125 12.84 0.44 -12.41
CA CYS A 125 11.46 -0.02 -12.42
C CYS A 125 11.24 -1.26 -11.55
N SER A 126 12.16 -2.25 -11.59
CA SER A 126 12.03 -3.45 -10.76
C SER A 126 12.08 -3.12 -9.27
N VAL A 127 13.02 -2.26 -8.86
CA VAL A 127 13.14 -1.88 -7.44
C VAL A 127 12.01 -0.95 -7.04
N ALA A 128 11.56 -0.03 -7.90
CA ALA A 128 10.41 0.84 -7.64
C ALA A 128 9.11 0.04 -7.44
N SER A 129 8.90 -1.02 -8.22
CA SER A 129 7.76 -1.92 -8.06
C SER A 129 7.76 -2.60 -6.68
N ILE A 130 8.90 -3.15 -6.26
CA ILE A 130 9.05 -3.76 -4.94
C ILE A 130 8.89 -2.71 -3.84
N ALA A 131 9.54 -1.55 -3.97
CA ALA A 131 9.49 -0.46 -3.01
C ALA A 131 8.06 0.04 -2.76
N SER A 132 7.26 0.11 -3.82
CA SER A 132 5.84 0.43 -3.71
C SER A 132 5.06 -0.60 -2.88
N GLN A 133 5.30 -1.89 -3.07
CA GLN A 133 4.58 -2.93 -2.32
C GLN A 133 4.99 -2.96 -0.85
N ILE A 134 6.27 -2.90 -0.55
CA ILE A 134 6.74 -2.87 0.85
C ILE A 134 6.40 -1.55 1.55
N GLY A 135 6.22 -0.44 0.82
CA GLY A 135 5.77 0.84 1.36
C GLY A 135 4.41 0.78 2.05
N ILE A 136 3.55 -0.17 1.66
CA ILE A 136 2.25 -0.40 2.30
C ILE A 136 2.43 -0.75 3.79
N THR A 137 3.45 -1.54 4.13
CA THR A 137 3.71 -1.94 5.53
C THR A 137 4.24 -0.81 6.41
N CYS A 138 4.59 0.31 5.80
CA CYS A 138 5.08 1.52 6.48
C CYS A 138 4.03 2.64 6.53
N SER A 139 2.83 2.41 6.00
CA SER A 139 1.78 3.43 5.96
C SER A 139 0.84 3.32 7.17
N PRO A 140 0.61 4.44 7.89
CA PRO A 140 -0.29 4.45 9.04
C PRO A 140 -1.77 4.24 8.69
N ILE A 141 -2.13 4.42 7.43
CA ILE A 141 -3.50 4.25 6.91
C ILE A 141 -3.69 2.97 6.11
N ALA A 142 -2.64 2.17 5.93
CA ALA A 142 -2.75 0.93 5.18
C ALA A 142 -3.55 -0.12 5.96
N ALA A 143 -4.49 -0.74 5.27
CA ALA A 143 -5.32 -1.80 5.82
C ALA A 143 -4.50 -2.93 6.45
N ALA A 144 -3.35 -3.28 5.85
CA ALA A 144 -2.48 -4.33 6.34
C ALA A 144 -1.88 -4.03 7.72
N VAL A 145 -1.44 -2.79 7.97
CA VAL A 145 -0.86 -2.35 9.25
C VAL A 145 -1.93 -2.34 10.33
N VAL A 146 -3.11 -1.82 10.00
CA VAL A 146 -4.25 -1.77 10.93
C VAL A 146 -4.73 -3.17 11.28
N ALA A 147 -4.89 -4.06 10.29
CA ALA A 147 -5.29 -5.44 10.53
C ALA A 147 -4.26 -6.19 11.40
N PHE A 148 -2.96 -6.01 11.14
CA PHE A 148 -1.91 -6.63 11.94
C PHE A 148 -1.96 -6.16 13.40
N SER A 149 -2.12 -4.87 13.65
CA SER A 149 -2.24 -4.32 15.00
C SER A 149 -3.47 -4.89 15.74
N ALA A 150 -4.62 -4.97 15.07
CA ALA A 150 -5.84 -5.50 15.66
C ALA A 150 -5.72 -7.00 15.98
N ILE A 151 -5.23 -7.81 15.04
CA ILE A 151 -5.00 -9.25 15.25
C ILE A 151 -3.97 -9.49 16.37
N SER A 152 -2.93 -8.65 16.46
CA SER A 152 -1.95 -8.74 17.55
C SER A 152 -2.59 -8.46 18.91
N ALA A 153 -3.45 -7.44 18.99
CA ALA A 153 -4.17 -7.11 20.22
C ALA A 153 -5.10 -8.24 20.67
N ASP A 154 -5.82 -8.88 19.75
CA ASP A 154 -6.70 -10.03 20.03
C ASP A 154 -5.92 -11.24 20.56
N ASN A 155 -4.64 -11.38 20.18
CA ASN A 155 -3.75 -12.43 20.66
C ASN A 155 -2.94 -12.02 21.92
N GLY A 156 -3.27 -10.91 22.56
CA GLY A 156 -2.64 -10.43 23.80
C GLY A 156 -1.37 -9.59 23.60
N PHE A 157 -0.98 -9.32 22.35
CA PHE A 157 0.16 -8.46 22.03
C PHE A 157 -0.31 -7.06 21.70
N GLN A 158 -0.13 -6.13 22.62
CA GLN A 158 -0.50 -4.73 22.40
C GLN A 158 0.59 -4.02 21.56
N VAL A 159 0.50 -4.16 20.24
CA VAL A 159 1.42 -3.50 19.29
C VAL A 159 0.68 -2.35 18.60
N SER A 160 1.14 -1.13 18.83
CA SER A 160 0.54 0.04 18.17
C SER A 160 1.02 0.17 16.71
N ASN A 161 0.18 0.78 15.86
CA ASN A 161 0.54 1.05 14.45
C ASN A 161 1.87 1.81 14.33
N ILE A 162 2.16 2.74 15.24
CA ILE A 162 3.40 3.51 15.23
C ILE A 162 4.62 2.64 15.54
N GLN A 163 4.53 1.70 16.47
CA GLN A 163 5.63 0.78 16.76
C GLN A 163 5.95 -0.08 15.54
N ILE A 164 4.93 -0.55 14.81
CA ILE A 164 5.12 -1.28 13.56
C ILE A 164 5.86 -0.42 12.54
N ILE A 165 5.43 0.82 12.34
CA ILE A 165 5.99 1.74 11.37
C ILE A 165 7.43 2.13 11.73
N MET A 166 7.74 2.38 13.01
CA MET A 166 9.07 2.71 13.48
C MET A 166 10.11 1.61 13.19
N VAL A 167 9.69 0.35 13.19
CA VAL A 167 10.55 -0.78 12.83
C VAL A 167 10.57 -1.01 11.33
N SER A 168 9.41 -0.88 10.67
CA SER A 168 9.25 -1.16 9.25
C SER A 168 9.97 -0.16 8.35
N ILE A 169 9.92 1.15 8.66
CA ILE A 169 10.54 2.19 7.81
C ILE A 169 12.05 1.96 7.67
N PRO A 170 12.86 1.87 8.75
CA PRO A 170 14.29 1.66 8.59
C PRO A 170 14.61 0.32 7.91
N ALA A 171 13.89 -0.75 8.25
CA ALA A 171 14.09 -2.06 7.64
C ALA A 171 13.81 -2.02 6.12
N CYS A 172 12.72 -1.38 5.70
CA CYS A 172 12.37 -1.23 4.29
C CYS A 172 13.36 -0.34 3.54
N ILE A 173 13.82 0.76 4.14
CA ILE A 173 14.83 1.63 3.51
C ILE A 173 16.13 0.86 3.27
N ILE A 174 16.60 0.10 4.26
CA ILE A 174 17.80 -0.73 4.11
C ILE A 174 17.59 -1.77 3.01
N GLY A 175 16.43 -2.43 2.98
CA GLY A 175 16.08 -3.39 1.94
C GLY A 175 16.03 -2.77 0.54
N ILE A 176 15.44 -1.57 0.40
CA ILE A 176 15.41 -0.83 -0.87
C ILE A 176 16.82 -0.46 -1.31
N LEU A 177 17.66 0.08 -0.41
CA LEU A 177 19.03 0.45 -0.74
C LEU A 177 19.88 -0.77 -1.13
N ALA A 178 19.69 -1.91 -0.48
CA ALA A 178 20.34 -3.17 -0.86
C ALA A 178 19.87 -3.64 -2.25
N ALA A 179 18.57 -3.58 -2.53
CA ALA A 179 18.02 -3.91 -3.84
C ALA A 179 18.50 -2.96 -4.95
N VAL A 180 18.60 -1.67 -4.66
CA VAL A 180 19.21 -0.67 -5.55
C VAL A 180 20.67 -1.02 -5.81
N GLY A 181 21.47 -1.32 -4.77
CA GLY A 181 22.87 -1.70 -4.91
C GLY A 181 23.06 -2.93 -5.79
N TYR A 182 22.21 -3.94 -5.62
CA TYR A 182 22.19 -5.14 -6.46
C TYR A 182 21.81 -4.82 -7.92
N SER A 183 20.80 -3.96 -8.11
CA SER A 183 20.28 -3.60 -9.43
C SER A 183 21.18 -2.63 -10.20
N TRP A 184 22.02 -1.84 -9.50
CA TRP A 184 22.79 -0.73 -10.05
C TRP A 184 23.64 -1.08 -11.27
N LYS A 185 24.31 -2.24 -11.23
CA LYS A 185 25.20 -2.71 -12.30
C LYS A 185 24.63 -3.89 -13.09
N ARG A 186 23.36 -4.20 -12.91
CA ARG A 186 22.75 -5.35 -13.58
C ARG A 186 22.48 -5.06 -15.06
N GLY A 187 23.07 -5.86 -15.94
CA GLY A 187 22.97 -5.69 -17.39
C GLY A 187 23.85 -4.56 -17.92
N LEU A 188 23.96 -4.47 -19.24
CA LEU A 188 24.68 -3.41 -19.92
C LEU A 188 23.83 -2.13 -19.98
N ASP A 189 24.47 -0.97 -19.97
CA ASP A 189 23.80 0.28 -20.27
C ASP A 189 23.29 0.27 -21.71
N LEU A 190 22.22 1.00 -21.99
CA LEU A 190 21.55 0.96 -23.29
C LEU A 190 22.49 1.36 -24.46
N ASP A 191 23.43 2.26 -24.21
CA ASP A 191 24.42 2.68 -25.21
C ASP A 191 25.42 1.57 -25.58
N LYS A 192 25.58 0.59 -24.68
CA LYS A 192 26.51 -0.54 -24.83
C LYS A 192 25.82 -1.86 -25.19
N ASP A 193 24.48 -1.86 -25.21
CA ASP A 193 23.68 -3.06 -25.51
C ASP A 193 23.46 -3.18 -27.03
N PRO A 194 24.12 -4.15 -27.72
CA PRO A 194 24.01 -4.28 -29.16
C PRO A 194 22.61 -4.66 -29.62
N ALA A 195 21.85 -5.39 -28.79
CA ALA A 195 20.48 -5.75 -29.12
C ALA A 195 19.52 -4.53 -29.03
N PHE A 196 19.77 -3.61 -28.13
CA PHE A 196 19.03 -2.36 -28.05
C PHE A 196 19.40 -1.42 -29.20
N GLN A 197 20.68 -1.29 -29.50
CA GLN A 197 21.16 -0.45 -30.61
C GLN A 197 20.65 -0.95 -31.97
N ALA A 198 20.56 -2.26 -32.17
CA ALA A 198 19.95 -2.84 -33.36
C ALA A 198 18.46 -2.45 -33.52
N LYS A 199 17.71 -2.35 -32.42
CA LYS A 199 16.31 -1.87 -32.45
C LYS A 199 16.22 -0.38 -32.81
N LEU A 200 17.16 0.43 -32.36
CA LEU A 200 17.19 1.87 -32.68
C LEU A 200 17.50 2.18 -34.16
N ASN A 201 18.11 1.23 -34.88
CA ASN A 201 18.34 1.35 -36.33
C ASN A 201 17.04 1.26 -37.14
N ASN A 202 15.97 0.72 -36.58
CA ASN A 202 14.66 0.73 -37.21
C ASN A 202 13.91 2.03 -36.84
N PRO A 203 13.51 2.89 -37.81
CA PRO A 203 12.88 4.17 -37.56
C PRO A 203 11.55 4.05 -36.76
N GLU A 204 10.74 3.04 -37.06
CA GLU A 204 9.47 2.81 -36.36
C GLU A 204 9.69 2.47 -34.90
N GLN A 205 10.69 1.61 -34.58
CA GLN A 205 11.00 1.26 -33.20
C GLN A 205 11.63 2.43 -32.43
N ARG A 206 12.43 3.24 -33.11
CA ARG A 206 12.99 4.45 -32.52
C ARG A 206 11.91 5.47 -32.18
N GLU A 207 10.94 5.66 -33.06
CA GLU A 207 9.79 6.54 -32.81
C GLU A 207 8.91 6.00 -31.67
N TYR A 208 8.69 4.70 -31.62
CA TYR A 208 7.95 4.07 -30.51
C TYR A 208 8.66 4.26 -29.16
N ILE A 209 9.99 4.16 -29.12
CA ILE A 209 10.78 4.25 -27.88
C ILE A 209 10.93 5.71 -27.42
N TYR A 210 11.15 6.65 -28.33
CA TYR A 210 11.46 8.05 -28.00
C TYR A 210 10.40 9.07 -28.42
N GLY A 211 9.45 8.69 -29.25
CA GLY A 211 8.47 9.59 -29.84
C GLY A 211 7.36 10.05 -28.86
N SER A 212 7.08 9.27 -27.84
CA SER A 212 6.12 9.65 -26.82
C SER A 212 6.83 9.95 -25.48
N THR A 213 6.47 11.08 -24.86
CA THR A 213 6.94 11.41 -23.50
C THR A 213 5.85 11.06 -22.53
N ALA A 214 6.10 10.06 -21.68
CA ALA A 214 5.21 9.77 -20.57
C ALA A 214 5.34 10.88 -19.51
N THR A 215 4.34 11.73 -19.40
CA THR A 215 4.31 12.83 -18.44
C THR A 215 2.90 13.04 -17.89
N THR A 216 2.84 13.44 -16.63
CA THR A 216 1.62 13.92 -15.99
C THR A 216 1.63 15.44 -15.81
N LEU A 217 2.73 16.10 -16.19
CA LEU A 217 2.92 17.54 -15.99
C LEU A 217 1.97 18.39 -16.85
N ASP A 218 1.48 17.86 -17.96
CA ASP A 218 0.55 18.54 -18.88
C ASP A 218 -0.90 18.54 -18.32
N LYS A 219 -1.16 17.74 -17.28
CA LYS A 219 -2.48 17.69 -16.64
C LYS A 219 -2.66 18.91 -15.75
N GLU A 220 -3.68 19.72 -16.05
CA GLU A 220 -4.04 20.85 -15.21
C GLU A 220 -4.52 20.38 -13.83
N ILE A 221 -3.89 20.88 -12.78
CA ILE A 221 -4.26 20.59 -11.40
C ILE A 221 -5.12 21.73 -10.86
N SER A 222 -6.35 21.41 -10.49
CA SER A 222 -7.28 22.38 -9.93
C SER A 222 -6.82 22.85 -8.53
N LYS A 223 -7.29 24.01 -8.10
CA LYS A 223 -7.05 24.49 -6.73
C LYS A 223 -7.70 23.56 -5.69
N GLU A 224 -8.78 22.90 -6.06
CA GLU A 224 -9.49 21.93 -5.23
C GLU A 224 -8.68 20.67 -5.00
N SER A 225 -8.03 20.16 -6.04
CA SER A 225 -7.12 19.01 -5.93
C SER A 225 -5.97 19.27 -4.94
N LYS A 226 -5.38 20.47 -4.98
CA LYS A 226 -4.33 20.86 -4.03
C LYS A 226 -4.87 20.97 -2.60
N ARG A 227 -6.07 21.56 -2.42
CA ARG A 227 -6.73 21.63 -1.10
C ARG A 227 -7.02 20.25 -0.55
N ALA A 228 -7.49 19.33 -1.38
CA ALA A 228 -7.74 17.93 -0.96
C ALA A 228 -6.48 17.26 -0.42
N VAL A 229 -5.32 17.46 -1.05
CA VAL A 229 -4.04 16.93 -0.56
C VAL A 229 -3.66 17.57 0.78
N TYR A 230 -3.79 18.89 0.93
CA TYR A 230 -3.48 19.54 2.21
C TYR A 230 -4.38 19.07 3.34
N ILE A 231 -5.68 18.90 3.09
CA ILE A 231 -6.63 18.36 4.07
C ILE A 231 -6.26 16.92 4.43
N PHE A 232 -5.96 16.09 3.43
CA PHE A 232 -5.54 14.70 3.63
C PHE A 232 -4.24 14.60 4.43
N MET A 233 -3.22 15.39 4.08
CA MET A 233 -1.96 15.44 4.82
C MET A 233 -2.14 15.96 6.25
N GLY A 234 -3.02 16.95 6.44
CA GLY A 234 -3.39 17.45 7.75
C GLY A 234 -4.06 16.38 8.62
N ALA A 235 -5.03 15.65 8.06
CA ALA A 235 -5.68 14.53 8.73
C ALA A 235 -4.68 13.42 9.10
N LEU A 236 -3.79 13.08 8.18
CA LEU A 236 -2.73 12.09 8.42
C LEU A 236 -1.80 12.54 9.55
N ALA A 237 -1.37 13.81 9.54
CA ALA A 237 -0.54 14.38 10.60
C ALA A 237 -1.24 14.34 11.97
N VAL A 238 -2.54 14.62 12.02
CA VAL A 238 -3.34 14.52 13.26
C VAL A 238 -3.40 13.07 13.75
N ILE A 239 -3.65 12.10 12.88
CA ILE A 239 -3.67 10.67 13.25
C ILE A 239 -2.31 10.25 13.83
N VAL A 240 -1.22 10.62 13.18
CA VAL A 240 0.14 10.31 13.66
C VAL A 240 0.42 11.00 14.99
N ALA A 241 0.03 12.28 15.15
CA ALA A 241 0.22 13.01 16.40
C ALA A 241 -0.56 12.37 17.57
N ILE A 242 -1.82 12.01 17.36
CA ILE A 242 -2.64 11.32 18.38
C ILE A 242 -2.00 9.98 18.76
N SER A 243 -1.53 9.22 17.76
CA SER A 243 -0.90 7.93 18.02
C SER A 243 0.43 8.07 18.77
N LEU A 244 1.20 9.15 18.52
CA LEU A 244 2.42 9.46 19.25
C LEU A 244 2.12 9.86 20.71
N THR A 245 1.12 10.70 20.96
CA THR A 245 0.73 11.08 22.31
C THR A 245 0.29 9.88 23.14
N SER A 246 -0.43 8.94 22.53
CA SER A 246 -0.81 7.67 23.15
C SER A 246 0.41 6.81 23.53
N MET A 247 1.47 6.81 22.70
CA MET A 247 2.71 6.10 22.99
C MET A 247 3.47 6.68 24.20
N PHE A 248 3.37 8.00 24.44
CA PHE A 248 3.96 8.68 25.60
C PHE A 248 3.06 8.67 26.85
N GLY A 249 1.96 7.90 26.84
CA GLY A 249 1.05 7.79 27.98
C GLY A 249 0.10 8.97 28.18
N LEU A 250 0.10 9.93 27.25
CA LEU A 250 -0.84 11.04 27.21
C LEU A 250 -2.08 10.61 26.43
N ASN A 251 -3.05 10.00 27.12
CA ASN A 251 -4.34 9.61 26.52
C ASN A 251 -5.18 10.86 26.22
N VAL A 252 -5.03 11.41 25.01
CA VAL A 252 -5.81 12.57 24.54
C VAL A 252 -7.26 12.16 24.19
N LEU A 253 -7.47 10.89 23.87
CA LEU A 253 -8.82 10.36 23.62
C LEU A 253 -9.32 9.61 24.85
N PRO A 254 -10.60 9.80 25.23
CA PRO A 254 -11.20 9.02 26.31
C PRO A 254 -11.10 7.53 25.98
N GLU A 255 -10.72 6.76 26.96
CA GLU A 255 -10.44 5.33 26.86
C GLU A 255 -11.61 4.58 26.21
N TYR A 256 -11.42 4.12 25.00
CA TYR A 256 -12.36 3.22 24.31
C TYR A 256 -12.46 1.85 25.02
N SER A 257 -11.63 1.61 26.04
CA SER A 257 -11.62 0.41 26.89
C SER A 257 -12.98 0.17 27.57
N ASN A 258 -13.69 1.22 27.94
CA ASN A 258 -14.99 1.11 28.60
C ASN A 258 -16.09 0.59 27.64
N VAL A 259 -15.98 0.82 26.35
CA VAL A 259 -16.94 0.31 25.35
C VAL A 259 -16.71 -1.17 25.07
N LYS A 260 -15.43 -1.61 24.97
CA LYS A 260 -15.11 -3.05 24.85
C LYS A 260 -15.51 -3.84 26.09
N ALA A 261 -15.28 -3.29 27.28
CA ALA A 261 -15.69 -3.93 28.53
C ALA A 261 -17.23 -4.04 28.63
N ALA A 262 -17.97 -3.02 28.20
CA ALA A 262 -19.43 -3.05 28.16
C ALA A 262 -19.94 -4.09 27.12
N HIS A 263 -19.35 -4.19 25.94
CA HIS A 263 -19.69 -5.21 24.94
C HIS A 263 -19.39 -6.63 25.43
N HIS A 264 -18.26 -6.86 26.08
CA HIS A 264 -17.91 -8.15 26.66
C HIS A 264 -18.84 -8.52 27.83
N ALA A 265 -19.21 -7.56 28.67
CA ALA A 265 -20.16 -7.78 29.75
C ALA A 265 -21.56 -8.09 29.22
N THR A 266 -21.98 -7.46 28.11
CA THR A 266 -23.28 -7.72 27.48
C THR A 266 -23.32 -9.07 26.79
N SER A 267 -22.22 -9.52 26.18
CA SER A 267 -22.14 -10.85 25.54
C SER A 267 -22.09 -11.98 26.57
N LEU A 268 -21.52 -11.77 27.74
CA LEU A 268 -21.52 -12.75 28.84
C LEU A 268 -22.87 -12.84 29.55
N SER A 269 -23.73 -11.81 29.50
CA SER A 269 -25.07 -11.82 30.09
C SER A 269 -26.14 -12.48 29.24
N VAL A 270 -25.83 -12.87 27.98
CA VAL A 270 -26.76 -13.52 27.05
C VAL A 270 -26.51 -15.03 26.94
N THR A 271 -25.74 -15.65 27.82
CA THR A 271 -25.77 -17.11 27.95
C THR A 271 -27.07 -17.54 28.61
N PRO A 272 -27.99 -18.21 27.94
CA PRO A 272 -29.19 -18.73 28.58
C PRO A 272 -28.79 -19.82 29.58
N THR A 273 -29.12 -19.57 30.83
CA THR A 273 -29.08 -20.57 31.88
C THR A 273 -30.12 -21.61 31.54
N THR A 274 -29.79 -22.61 30.77
CA THR A 274 -30.60 -23.83 30.72
C THR A 274 -30.35 -24.61 32.00
N ARG A 275 -31.16 -24.35 32.93
CA ARG A 275 -31.46 -25.27 34.02
C ARG A 275 -32.29 -26.38 33.43
N ASP A 276 -31.71 -27.47 33.08
CA ASP A 276 -32.42 -28.74 32.95
C ASP A 276 -32.37 -29.42 34.30
N THR A 277 -33.41 -29.11 35.09
CA THR A 277 -33.94 -29.97 36.13
C THR A 277 -35.24 -30.52 35.56
N ILE A 278 -35.28 -31.73 35.09
CA ILE A 278 -36.48 -32.59 35.13
C ILE A 278 -36.03 -34.04 35.27
N CYS A 279 -36.51 -34.66 36.30
CA CYS A 279 -36.71 -36.04 36.71
C CYS A 279 -36.35 -37.17 35.75
#